data_aadd8ceb72b30451424d89dbdfa09319
#
_entry.id   aadd8ceb72b30451424d89dbdfa09319
#
_cell.length_a   1.000
_cell.length_b   1.000
_cell.length_c   1.000
_cell.angle_alpha   90.00
_cell.angle_beta   90.00
_cell.angle_gamma   90.00
#
_symmetry.space_group_name_H-M   'P 1'
#
loop_
_entity.id
_entity.type
_entity.pdbx_description
1 polymer ?
#
loop_
_entity_poly.entity_id
_entity_poly.type
_entity_poly.pdbx_seq_one_letter_code
_entity_poly.pdbx_strand_id
1 'polypeptide(L)'
;MPKDIEIKVLIKRTNIDVKLAEKLVNVANEVRSNYMSGMLSKSVSTRETLACAELVVDGFSILDAVDFVISNKYINNNYNSEYSDVKKLIVGF
;
A
#
# COMPACT_ATOMS: atom_id res chain seq x y z
N MET A 1 -8.50 9.36 5.36
CA MET A 1 -9.71 9.07 4.53
C MET A 1 -10.32 7.76 4.98
N PRO A 2 -11.64 7.71 5.17
CA PRO A 2 -12.30 6.46 5.56
C PRO A 2 -12.08 5.36 4.51
N LYS A 3 -11.95 4.13 4.99
CA LYS A 3 -11.68 2.97 4.15
C LYS A 3 -12.64 2.83 2.97
N ASP A 4 -13.95 2.95 3.25
CA ASP A 4 -14.97 2.79 2.21
C ASP A 4 -14.84 3.84 1.11
N ILE A 5 -14.50 5.06 1.48
CA ILE A 5 -14.34 6.15 0.53
C ILE A 5 -13.08 5.93 -0.30
N GLU A 6 -11.99 5.51 0.33
CA GLU A 6 -10.75 5.21 -0.40
C GLU A 6 -10.95 4.09 -1.41
N ILE A 7 -11.64 3.02 -1.02
CA ILE A 7 -11.98 1.92 -1.94
C ILE A 7 -12.75 2.44 -3.14
N LYS A 8 -13.76 3.28 -2.91
CA LYS A 8 -14.57 3.86 -3.99
C LYS A 8 -13.73 4.73 -4.92
N VAL A 9 -12.79 5.50 -4.37
CA VAL A 9 -11.88 6.32 -5.16
C VAL A 9 -11.02 5.45 -6.07
N LEU A 10 -10.46 4.36 -5.54
CA LEU A 10 -9.63 3.46 -6.34
C LEU A 10 -10.43 2.86 -7.49
N ILE A 11 -11.65 2.39 -7.22
CA ILE A 11 -12.50 1.79 -8.23
C ILE A 11 -12.87 2.83 -9.30
N LYS A 12 -13.26 4.00 -8.87
CA LYS A 12 -13.69 5.06 -9.80
C LYS A 12 -12.56 5.52 -10.71
N ARG A 13 -11.35 5.60 -10.17
CA ARG A 13 -10.20 6.14 -10.90
C ARG A 13 -9.50 5.12 -11.78
N THR A 14 -9.51 3.85 -11.42
CA THR A 14 -8.68 2.84 -12.10
C THR A 14 -9.48 1.67 -12.66
N ASN A 15 -10.76 1.54 -12.31
CA ASN A 15 -11.60 0.37 -12.62
C ASN A 15 -11.08 -0.93 -12.00
N ILE A 16 -10.31 -0.84 -10.93
CA ILE A 16 -9.81 -2.01 -10.24
C ILE A 16 -10.97 -2.82 -9.66
N ASP A 17 -10.83 -4.15 -9.60
CA ASP A 17 -11.80 -5.02 -8.96
C ASP A 17 -11.98 -4.64 -7.48
N VAL A 18 -13.22 -4.74 -6.99
CA VAL A 18 -13.53 -4.33 -5.62
C VAL A 18 -12.75 -5.12 -4.58
N LYS A 19 -12.55 -6.40 -4.78
CA LYS A 19 -11.79 -7.22 -3.82
C LYS A 19 -10.32 -6.83 -3.79
N LEU A 20 -9.76 -6.51 -4.94
CA LEU A 20 -8.37 -6.05 -5.03
C LEU A 20 -8.22 -4.67 -4.40
N ALA A 21 -9.19 -3.79 -4.60
CA ALA A 21 -9.18 -2.48 -3.96
C ALA A 21 -9.24 -2.59 -2.44
N GLU A 22 -10.10 -3.48 -1.93
CA GLU A 22 -10.16 -3.74 -0.49
C GLU A 22 -8.83 -4.22 0.07
N LYS A 23 -8.18 -5.14 -0.63
CA LYS A 23 -6.86 -5.64 -0.23
C LYS A 23 -5.82 -4.53 -0.18
N LEU A 24 -5.77 -3.69 -1.21
CA LEU A 24 -4.83 -2.58 -1.25
C LEU A 24 -5.04 -1.62 -0.09
N VAL A 25 -6.29 -1.26 0.19
CA VAL A 25 -6.60 -0.34 1.29
C VAL A 25 -6.28 -0.98 2.64
N ASN A 26 -6.52 -2.27 2.79
CA ASN A 26 -6.16 -2.97 4.03
C ASN A 26 -4.65 -2.97 4.26
N VAL A 27 -3.87 -3.23 3.23
CA VAL A 27 -2.40 -3.16 3.31
C VAL A 27 -1.96 -1.75 3.68
N ALA A 28 -2.50 -0.75 3.00
CA ALA A 28 -2.15 0.65 3.26
C ALA A 28 -2.49 1.05 4.70
N ASN A 29 -3.64 0.64 5.20
CA ASN A 29 -4.06 0.95 6.56
C ASN A 29 -3.18 0.27 7.60
N GLU A 30 -2.69 -0.92 7.31
CA GLU A 30 -1.74 -1.60 8.21
C GLU A 30 -0.43 -0.81 8.29
N VAL A 31 0.09 -0.34 7.16
CA VAL A 31 1.29 0.50 7.14
C VAL A 31 1.05 1.80 7.89
N ARG A 32 -0.11 2.44 7.68
CA ARG A 32 -0.48 3.67 8.37
C ARG A 32 -0.56 3.48 9.88
N SER A 33 -1.10 2.35 10.30
CA SER A 33 -1.20 2.02 11.73
C SER A 33 0.18 1.87 12.35
N ASN A 34 1.11 1.21 11.66
CA ASN A 34 2.48 1.08 12.15
C ASN A 34 3.20 2.42 12.17
N TYR A 35 2.92 3.31 11.23
CA TYR A 35 3.45 4.66 11.26
C TYR A 35 2.94 5.42 12.49
N MET A 36 1.64 5.35 12.76
CA MET A 36 1.03 6.05 13.90
C MET A 36 1.56 5.55 15.24
N SER A 37 1.93 4.28 15.33
CA SER A 37 2.52 3.71 16.54
C SER A 37 4.00 3.99 16.69
N GLY A 38 4.61 4.67 15.72
CA GLY A 38 6.02 5.01 15.75
C GLY A 38 6.97 3.94 15.24
N MET A 39 6.44 2.84 14.72
CA MET A 39 7.27 1.74 14.20
C MET A 39 7.85 2.02 12.83
N LEU A 40 7.21 2.87 12.06
CA LEU A 40 7.69 3.25 10.73
C LEU A 40 7.86 4.77 10.65
N SER A 41 8.84 5.21 9.87
CA SER A 41 9.16 6.63 9.72
C SER A 41 8.32 7.34 8.67
N LYS A 42 7.62 6.57 7.82
CA LYS A 42 6.81 7.12 6.72
C LYS A 42 5.47 6.42 6.65
N SER A 43 4.46 7.13 6.16
CA SER A 43 3.12 6.60 5.97
C SER A 43 2.78 6.48 4.49
N VAL A 44 1.56 6.03 4.19
CA VAL A 44 1.06 5.82 2.83
C VAL A 44 -0.07 6.79 2.55
N SER A 45 0.05 7.54 1.45
CA SER A 45 -1.00 8.46 1.01
C SER A 45 -1.96 7.75 0.05
N THR A 46 -3.13 8.38 -0.17
CA THR A 46 -4.08 7.89 -1.17
C THR A 46 -3.50 7.94 -2.58
N ARG A 47 -2.61 8.90 -2.84
CA ARG A 47 -1.89 8.96 -4.13
C ARG A 47 -1.11 7.67 -4.37
N GLU A 48 -0.50 7.13 -3.33
CA GLU A 48 0.28 5.91 -3.43
C GLU A 48 -0.61 4.68 -3.60
N THR A 49 -1.75 4.61 -2.92
CA THR A 49 -2.70 3.52 -3.15
C THR A 49 -3.29 3.58 -4.55
N LEU A 50 -3.51 4.78 -5.10
CA LEU A 50 -3.93 4.93 -6.49
C LEU A 50 -2.86 4.42 -7.45
N ALA A 51 -1.59 4.74 -7.20
CA ALA A 51 -0.50 4.23 -8.03
C ALA A 51 -0.43 2.70 -8.00
N CYS A 52 -0.61 2.10 -6.83
CA CYS A 52 -0.69 0.64 -6.72
C CYS A 52 -1.86 0.08 -7.53
N ALA A 53 -3.03 0.69 -7.43
CA ALA A 53 -4.21 0.24 -8.15
C ALA A 53 -4.01 0.30 -9.67
N GLU A 54 -3.37 1.34 -10.16
CA GLU A 54 -3.04 1.46 -11.58
C GLU A 54 -2.13 0.32 -12.04
N LEU A 55 -1.12 -0.02 -11.25
CA LEU A 55 -0.23 -1.13 -11.58
C LEU A 55 -0.97 -2.46 -11.59
N VAL A 56 -1.85 -2.68 -10.63
CA VAL A 56 -2.64 -3.92 -10.56
C VAL A 56 -3.54 -4.05 -11.79
N VAL A 57 -4.18 -2.97 -12.20
CA VAL A 57 -5.02 -2.96 -13.41
C VAL A 57 -4.17 -3.24 -14.64
N ASP A 58 -2.93 -2.80 -14.66
CA ASP A 58 -1.99 -3.05 -15.77
C ASP A 58 -1.41 -4.47 -15.78
N GLY A 59 -1.76 -5.30 -14.80
CA GLY A 59 -1.36 -6.70 -14.78
C GLY A 59 -0.39 -7.09 -13.68
N PHE A 60 0.04 -6.16 -12.85
CA PHE A 60 0.92 -6.48 -11.73
C PHE A 60 0.12 -7.17 -10.61
N SER A 61 0.76 -8.09 -9.88
CA SER A 61 0.16 -8.62 -8.66
C SER A 61 0.12 -7.54 -7.58
N ILE A 62 -0.76 -7.72 -6.59
CA ILE A 62 -0.82 -6.78 -5.46
C ILE A 62 0.52 -6.69 -4.75
N LEU A 63 1.17 -7.84 -4.52
CA LEU A 63 2.47 -7.86 -3.85
C LEU A 63 3.52 -7.06 -4.62
N ASP A 64 3.58 -7.24 -5.94
CA ASP A 64 4.53 -6.51 -6.76
C ASP A 64 4.24 -5.02 -6.80
N ALA A 65 2.97 -4.64 -6.96
CA ALA A 65 2.57 -3.25 -6.99
C ALA A 65 2.89 -2.54 -5.67
N VAL A 66 2.54 -3.16 -4.55
CA VAL A 66 2.80 -2.59 -3.23
C VAL A 66 4.29 -2.53 -2.95
N ASP A 67 5.04 -3.56 -3.33
CA ASP A 67 6.48 -3.56 -3.16
C ASP A 67 7.13 -2.41 -3.93
N PHE A 68 6.72 -2.22 -5.18
CA PHE A 68 7.26 -1.17 -6.02
C PHE A 68 6.93 0.24 -5.49
N VAL A 69 5.68 0.47 -5.09
CA VAL A 69 5.23 1.82 -4.71
C VAL A 69 5.50 2.12 -3.24
N ILE A 70 5.22 1.18 -2.36
CA ILE A 70 5.25 1.42 -0.91
C ILE A 70 6.56 0.97 -0.28
N SER A 71 6.94 -0.29 -0.47
CA SER A 71 8.12 -0.83 0.20
C SER A 71 9.40 -0.11 -0.19
N ASN A 72 9.51 0.32 -1.45
CA ASN A 72 10.70 1.02 -1.92
C ASN A 72 10.96 2.36 -1.22
N LYS A 73 9.95 2.96 -0.60
CA LYS A 73 10.13 4.19 0.16
C LYS A 73 11.10 4.02 1.33
N TYR A 74 11.24 2.80 1.82
CA TYR A 74 11.99 2.49 3.02
C TYR A 74 13.40 1.99 2.74
N ILE A 75 13.80 1.91 1.48
CA ILE A 75 15.12 1.40 1.08
C ILE A 75 16.23 2.43 1.27
N ASN A 76 15.92 3.71 1.14
CA ASN A 76 16.90 4.75 0.86
C ASN A 76 17.68 5.31 2.07
N ASN A 77 17.56 4.76 3.26
CA ASN A 77 18.11 5.42 4.44
C ASN A 77 18.96 4.51 5.34
N ASN A 78 19.69 3.58 4.80
CA ASN A 78 20.48 2.65 5.61
C ASN A 78 19.62 1.89 6.66
N TYR A 79 18.31 1.99 6.57
CA TYR A 79 17.39 1.33 7.50
C TYR A 79 16.71 0.16 6.81
N ASN A 80 17.50 -0.85 6.49
CA ASN A 80 16.98 -2.07 5.90
C ASN A 80 15.92 -2.74 6.78
N SER A 81 15.87 -2.40 8.07
CA SER A 81 14.89 -2.94 8.99
C SER A 81 13.47 -2.51 8.67
N GLU A 82 13.24 -1.23 8.31
CA GLU A 82 11.90 -0.76 7.96
C GLU A 82 11.39 -1.43 6.69
N TYR A 83 12.24 -1.56 5.68
CA TYR A 83 11.88 -2.25 4.44
C TYR A 83 11.47 -3.69 4.72
N SER A 84 12.24 -4.41 5.54
CA SER A 84 11.91 -5.77 5.96
C SER A 84 10.58 -5.84 6.70
N ASP A 85 10.35 -4.89 7.61
CA ASP A 85 9.11 -4.85 8.39
C ASP A 85 7.90 -4.64 7.49
N VAL A 86 7.99 -3.72 6.54
CA VAL A 86 6.92 -3.46 5.59
C VAL A 86 6.65 -4.70 4.73
N LYS A 87 7.70 -5.36 4.26
CA LYS A 87 7.52 -6.59 3.48
C LYS A 87 6.83 -7.70 4.27
N LYS A 88 7.12 -7.83 5.55
CA LYS A 88 6.44 -8.80 6.40
C LYS A 88 4.95 -8.48 6.55
N LEU A 89 4.60 -7.20 6.69
CA LEU A 89 3.21 -6.79 6.75
C LEU A 89 2.46 -7.14 5.48
N ILE A 90 3.09 -6.90 4.34
CA ILE A 90 2.48 -7.17 3.02
C ILE A 90 2.27 -8.66 2.81
N VAL A 91 3.25 -9.48 3.14
CA VAL A 91 3.18 -10.93 2.96
C VAL A 91 2.06 -11.54 3.80
N GLY A 92 1.70 -10.91 4.94
CA GLY A 92 0.59 -11.35 5.76
C GLY A 92 -0.78 -11.18 5.12
N PHE A 93 -0.86 -10.48 4.01
CA PHE A 93 -2.10 -10.32 3.26
C PHE A 93 -2.13 -11.21 2.02
#